data_b630c1b047609edb2f6273c305001a45
#
_entry.id   b630c1b047609edb2f6273c305001a45
#
_cell.length_a   1.000
_cell.length_b   1.000
_cell.length_c   1.000
_cell.angle_alpha   90.00
_cell.angle_beta   90.00
_cell.angle_gamma   90.00
#
_symmetry.space_group_name_H-M   'P 1'
#
loop_
_entity.id
_entity.type
_entity.pdbx_description
1 polymer ?
#
loop_
_entity_poly.entity_id
_entity_poly.type
_entity_poly.pdbx_seq_one_letter_code
_entity_poly.pdbx_strand_id
1 'polypeptide(L)'
;MLDQVKTIIAVASGKGGVGKSTTATNLALALQAEGKKVGLLDADIYGPSIAMMLGVPDGTRPKSPDGKSFTPVIAHGLETMSMGYLVTAETPMAWRGPMAGGALQQMLTQTHWSELDILVVDMPPGTGDIQLTLAQKAEVAGAVIVTTPQNIALLDAKKGIEMFSKVKIPVLGIVENMAVHICSSCGHEASIFGTGGGEEVAEQYSTQLLGSLPLDRSIRERGDQGMPSVVAEPDGRIAQSYREIAVKVLEQLAGEGSDSGPEIVFE
;
A
#
# COMPACT_ATOMS: atom_id res chain seq x y z
N MET A 1 18.19 -7.28 4.91
CA MET A 1 17.09 -7.91 5.63
C MET A 1 16.26 -6.80 6.28
N LEU A 2 15.22 -7.08 7.08
CA LEU A 2 14.34 -6.02 7.64
C LEU A 2 15.06 -4.97 8.49
N ASP A 3 16.14 -5.33 9.13
CA ASP A 3 17.05 -4.42 9.87
C ASP A 3 17.68 -3.30 9.02
N GLN A 4 17.59 -3.39 7.70
CA GLN A 4 18.01 -2.35 6.75
C GLN A 4 16.82 -1.44 6.34
N VAL A 5 15.62 -1.69 6.83
CA VAL A 5 14.42 -0.92 6.55
C VAL A 5 14.08 -0.05 7.77
N LYS A 6 14.08 1.28 7.60
CA LYS A 6 13.83 2.21 8.71
C LYS A 6 12.37 2.23 9.13
N THR A 7 11.46 2.17 8.15
CA THR A 7 10.02 2.33 8.39
C THR A 7 9.22 1.39 7.50
N ILE A 8 8.25 0.69 8.06
CA ILE A 8 7.32 -0.16 7.31
C ILE A 8 5.93 0.44 7.41
N ILE A 9 5.26 0.64 6.28
CA ILE A 9 3.87 1.07 6.23
C ILE A 9 3.00 0.04 5.49
N ALA A 10 1.81 -0.22 6.02
CA ALA A 10 0.84 -1.10 5.39
C ALA A 10 -0.16 -0.29 4.56
N VAL A 11 -0.45 -0.74 3.32
CA VAL A 11 -1.59 -0.25 2.55
C VAL A 11 -2.65 -1.34 2.54
N ALA A 12 -3.80 -1.03 3.12
CA ALA A 12 -4.85 -2.01 3.38
C ALA A 12 -6.22 -1.54 2.90
N SER A 13 -7.13 -2.47 2.75
CA SER A 13 -8.54 -2.19 2.45
C SER A 13 -9.44 -3.24 3.08
N GLY A 14 -10.63 -2.84 3.47
CA GLY A 14 -11.61 -3.77 4.04
C GLY A 14 -12.19 -4.76 3.03
N LYS A 15 -12.14 -4.44 1.73
CA LYS A 15 -12.64 -5.31 0.64
C LYS A 15 -11.78 -5.18 -0.61
N GLY A 16 -11.91 -6.16 -1.53
CA GLY A 16 -11.30 -6.12 -2.84
C GLY A 16 -11.96 -5.12 -3.80
N GLY A 17 -11.22 -4.69 -4.84
CA GLY A 17 -11.75 -3.83 -5.91
C GLY A 17 -11.80 -2.34 -5.62
N VAL A 18 -11.31 -1.86 -4.47
CA VAL A 18 -11.25 -0.42 -4.14
C VAL A 18 -10.01 0.29 -4.70
N GLY A 19 -9.11 -0.41 -5.39
CA GLY A 19 -7.89 0.17 -5.95
C GLY A 19 -6.70 0.20 -4.97
N LYS A 20 -6.68 -0.68 -3.98
CA LYS A 20 -5.62 -0.79 -2.96
C LYS A 20 -4.23 -0.91 -3.60
N SER A 21 -4.00 -1.91 -4.46
CA SER A 21 -2.68 -2.17 -5.07
C SER A 21 -2.25 -1.06 -6.03
N THR A 22 -3.20 -0.45 -6.75
CA THR A 22 -2.95 0.75 -7.56
C THR A 22 -2.49 1.91 -6.68
N THR A 23 -3.14 2.10 -5.52
CA THR A 23 -2.76 3.14 -4.55
C THR A 23 -1.40 2.82 -3.93
N ALA A 24 -1.15 1.58 -3.51
CA ALA A 24 0.13 1.16 -2.93
C ALA A 24 1.29 1.40 -3.91
N THR A 25 1.12 1.01 -5.17
CA THR A 25 2.13 1.19 -6.23
C THR A 25 2.44 2.68 -6.48
N ASN A 26 1.40 3.50 -6.69
CA ASN A 26 1.60 4.93 -6.95
C ASN A 26 2.08 5.68 -5.70
N LEU A 27 1.65 5.29 -4.50
CA LEU A 27 2.16 5.86 -3.24
C LEU A 27 3.65 5.57 -3.05
N ALA A 28 4.10 4.33 -3.31
CA ALA A 28 5.52 3.98 -3.25
C ALA A 28 6.36 4.83 -4.22
N LEU A 29 5.88 5.00 -5.46
CA LEU A 29 6.53 5.85 -6.45
C LEU A 29 6.49 7.33 -6.09
N ALA A 30 5.40 7.81 -5.48
CA ALA A 30 5.28 9.17 -5.00
C ALA A 30 6.24 9.44 -3.82
N LEU A 31 6.35 8.53 -2.86
CA LEU A 31 7.34 8.61 -1.78
C LEU A 31 8.78 8.64 -2.32
N GLN A 32 9.06 7.86 -3.38
CA GLN A 32 10.35 7.91 -4.07
C GLN A 32 10.57 9.28 -4.74
N ALA A 33 9.55 9.86 -5.37
CA ALA A 33 9.62 11.19 -5.97
C ALA A 33 9.86 12.30 -4.92
N GLU A 34 9.45 12.07 -3.66
CA GLU A 34 9.79 12.92 -2.50
C GLU A 34 11.19 12.62 -1.90
N GLY A 35 12.04 11.91 -2.65
CA GLY A 35 13.45 11.68 -2.30
C GLY A 35 13.71 10.53 -1.32
N LYS A 36 12.73 9.66 -1.03
CA LYS A 36 12.91 8.50 -0.17
C LYS A 36 13.43 7.30 -0.95
N LYS A 37 14.22 6.46 -0.29
CA LYS A 37 14.56 5.12 -0.78
C LYS A 37 13.43 4.18 -0.41
N VAL A 38 12.70 3.68 -1.41
CA VAL A 38 11.44 2.96 -1.18
C VAL A 38 11.49 1.55 -1.73
N GLY A 39 11.01 0.61 -0.91
CA GLY A 39 10.68 -0.74 -1.33
C GLY A 39 9.17 -0.95 -1.39
N LEU A 40 8.73 -1.91 -2.20
CA LEU A 40 7.33 -2.28 -2.33
C LEU A 40 7.19 -3.81 -2.27
N LEU A 41 6.45 -4.28 -1.25
CA LEU A 41 6.15 -5.69 -1.06
C LEU A 41 4.68 -5.95 -1.38
N ASP A 42 4.42 -6.83 -2.35
CA ASP A 42 3.09 -7.35 -2.65
C ASP A 42 2.79 -8.55 -1.75
N ALA A 43 2.01 -8.33 -0.73
CA ALA A 43 1.55 -9.34 0.21
C ALA A 43 0.17 -9.91 -0.16
N ASP A 44 -0.43 -9.50 -1.29
CA ASP A 44 -1.67 -10.08 -1.80
C ASP A 44 -1.39 -11.40 -2.53
N ILE A 45 -1.22 -12.46 -1.74
CA ILE A 45 -0.81 -13.77 -2.21
C ILE A 45 -1.84 -14.41 -3.15
N TYR A 46 -3.12 -14.06 -2.98
CA TYR A 46 -4.20 -14.64 -3.78
C TYR A 46 -4.40 -13.96 -5.13
N GLY A 47 -3.98 -12.71 -5.25
CA GLY A 47 -4.11 -11.93 -6.48
C GLY A 47 -2.97 -10.93 -6.67
N PRO A 48 -1.71 -11.42 -6.72
CA PRO A 48 -0.56 -10.52 -6.84
C PRO A 48 -0.66 -9.73 -8.15
N SER A 49 -0.56 -8.42 -8.07
CA SER A 49 -0.78 -7.51 -9.20
C SER A 49 0.34 -6.50 -9.42
N ILE A 50 1.20 -6.29 -8.44
CA ILE A 50 2.24 -5.26 -8.48
C ILE A 50 3.25 -5.51 -9.60
N ALA A 51 3.61 -6.78 -9.86
CA ALA A 51 4.52 -7.12 -10.96
C ALA A 51 4.01 -6.58 -12.30
N MET A 52 2.75 -6.83 -12.62
CA MET A 52 2.09 -6.34 -13.83
C MET A 52 2.01 -4.82 -13.85
N MET A 53 1.57 -4.20 -12.75
CA MET A 53 1.43 -2.74 -12.65
C MET A 53 2.76 -1.99 -12.81
N LEU A 54 3.88 -2.63 -12.49
CA LEU A 54 5.22 -2.07 -12.67
C LEU A 54 5.90 -2.48 -13.98
N GLY A 55 5.19 -3.19 -14.86
CA GLY A 55 5.72 -3.61 -16.16
C GLY A 55 6.85 -4.65 -16.05
N VAL A 56 6.90 -5.38 -14.95
CA VAL A 56 7.88 -6.47 -14.80
C VAL A 56 7.44 -7.63 -15.69
N PRO A 57 8.30 -8.11 -16.61
CA PRO A 57 7.95 -9.17 -17.54
C PRO A 57 7.52 -10.46 -16.81
N ASP A 58 6.52 -11.14 -17.37
CA ASP A 58 6.09 -12.45 -16.87
C ASP A 58 7.28 -13.43 -16.81
N GLY A 59 7.28 -14.26 -15.77
CA GLY A 59 8.35 -15.21 -15.53
C GLY A 59 9.64 -14.62 -14.94
N THR A 60 9.69 -13.30 -14.68
CA THR A 60 10.79 -12.69 -13.92
C THR A 60 10.85 -13.32 -12.53
N ARG A 61 12.07 -13.74 -12.13
CA ARG A 61 12.29 -14.33 -10.82
C ARG A 61 13.36 -13.57 -10.05
N PRO A 62 13.18 -13.38 -8.73
CA PRO A 62 14.22 -12.82 -7.90
C PRO A 62 15.43 -13.77 -7.89
N LYS A 63 16.62 -13.21 -7.90
CA LYS A 63 17.85 -14.02 -7.74
C LYS A 63 17.89 -14.53 -6.30
N SER A 64 18.37 -15.78 -6.15
CA SER A 64 18.57 -16.42 -4.84
C SER A 64 20.01 -16.97 -4.78
N PRO A 65 20.98 -16.15 -4.35
CA PRO A 65 22.40 -16.52 -4.39
C PRO A 65 22.74 -17.73 -3.51
N ASP A 66 22.02 -17.89 -2.41
CA ASP A 66 22.24 -18.94 -1.40
C ASP A 66 21.10 -20.00 -1.38
N GLY A 67 20.13 -19.89 -2.28
CA GLY A 67 18.95 -20.74 -2.33
C GLY A 67 17.96 -20.53 -1.18
N LYS A 68 18.17 -19.52 -0.32
CA LYS A 68 17.33 -19.25 0.87
C LYS A 68 16.85 -17.82 0.94
N SER A 69 17.60 -16.89 0.38
CA SER A 69 17.28 -15.46 0.38
C SER A 69 17.00 -14.96 -1.02
N PHE A 70 16.40 -13.79 -1.13
CA PHE A 70 15.99 -13.17 -2.38
C PHE A 70 16.65 -11.81 -2.58
N THR A 71 17.14 -11.55 -3.79
CA THR A 71 17.48 -10.20 -4.22
C THR A 71 16.21 -9.54 -4.78
N PRO A 72 15.80 -8.36 -4.32
CA PRO A 72 14.60 -7.70 -4.83
C PRO A 72 14.70 -7.43 -6.34
N VAL A 73 13.56 -7.43 -7.01
CA VAL A 73 13.45 -7.04 -8.42
C VAL A 73 13.34 -5.52 -8.47
N ILE A 74 14.14 -4.89 -9.31
CA ILE A 74 14.10 -3.44 -9.47
C ILE A 74 13.13 -3.07 -10.59
N ALA A 75 12.14 -2.23 -10.26
CA ALA A 75 11.18 -1.70 -11.23
C ALA A 75 10.92 -0.21 -10.94
N HIS A 76 11.07 0.63 -11.95
CA HIS A 76 10.98 2.11 -11.85
C HIS A 76 11.81 2.70 -10.70
N GLY A 77 12.93 2.07 -10.35
CA GLY A 77 13.80 2.48 -9.25
C GLY A 77 13.35 2.01 -7.86
N LEU A 78 12.19 1.37 -7.71
CA LEU A 78 11.77 0.69 -6.48
C LEU A 78 12.43 -0.68 -6.35
N GLU A 79 12.78 -1.07 -5.14
CA GLU A 79 13.04 -2.47 -4.79
C GLU A 79 11.71 -3.18 -4.56
N THR A 80 11.43 -4.23 -5.33
CA THR A 80 10.13 -4.90 -5.26
C THR A 80 10.25 -6.38 -4.97
N MET A 81 9.29 -6.90 -4.22
CA MET A 81 9.10 -8.32 -4.00
C MET A 81 7.61 -8.66 -4.08
N SER A 82 7.26 -9.73 -4.77
CA SER A 82 5.87 -10.16 -4.97
C SER A 82 5.78 -11.66 -5.06
N MET A 83 4.68 -12.22 -4.61
CA MET A 83 4.33 -13.62 -4.90
C MET A 83 4.27 -13.89 -6.40
N GLY A 84 3.89 -12.90 -7.21
CA GLY A 84 3.92 -13.01 -8.67
C GLY A 84 5.30 -13.34 -9.26
N TYR A 85 6.38 -13.08 -8.53
CA TYR A 85 7.73 -13.48 -8.93
C TYR A 85 8.10 -14.91 -8.55
N LEU A 86 7.40 -15.50 -7.57
CA LEU A 86 7.74 -16.82 -7.02
C LEU A 86 6.89 -17.94 -7.61
N VAL A 87 5.74 -17.62 -8.16
CA VAL A 87 4.77 -18.58 -8.70
C VAL A 87 4.49 -18.28 -10.17
N THR A 88 4.07 -19.30 -10.92
CA THR A 88 3.61 -19.12 -12.30
C THR A 88 2.08 -19.08 -12.33
N ALA A 89 1.51 -18.40 -13.32
CA ALA A 89 0.06 -18.33 -13.53
C ALA A 89 -0.59 -19.73 -13.67
N GLU A 90 0.20 -20.72 -14.06
CA GLU A 90 -0.24 -22.12 -14.25
C GLU A 90 -0.18 -22.97 -12.96
N THR A 91 0.40 -22.44 -11.88
CA THR A 91 0.50 -23.18 -10.62
C THR A 91 -0.81 -23.02 -9.85
N PRO A 92 -1.68 -24.05 -9.78
CA PRO A 92 -2.91 -23.97 -9.00
C PRO A 92 -2.56 -23.82 -7.52
N MET A 93 -2.77 -22.63 -6.98
CA MET A 93 -2.40 -22.31 -5.60
C MET A 93 -3.58 -22.51 -4.67
N ALA A 94 -3.67 -23.68 -4.07
CA ALA A 94 -4.56 -23.91 -2.92
C ALA A 94 -3.86 -23.47 -1.61
N TRP A 95 -3.48 -22.19 -1.54
CA TRP A 95 -2.85 -21.66 -0.33
C TRP A 95 -3.88 -21.56 0.79
N ARG A 96 -3.58 -22.21 1.91
CA ARG A 96 -4.33 -22.03 3.16
C ARG A 96 -3.67 -20.91 3.98
N GLY A 97 -4.42 -20.22 4.85
CA GLY A 97 -3.95 -19.08 5.64
C GLY A 97 -2.55 -19.23 6.25
N PRO A 98 -2.22 -20.36 6.94
CA PRO A 98 -0.88 -20.54 7.50
C PRO A 98 0.26 -20.57 6.47
N MET A 99 0.00 -21.09 5.26
CA MET A 99 0.99 -21.10 4.17
C MET A 99 1.20 -19.69 3.63
N ALA A 100 0.13 -18.93 3.46
CA ALA A 100 0.18 -17.53 3.04
C ALA A 100 0.97 -16.67 4.05
N GLY A 101 0.71 -16.82 5.34
CA GLY A 101 1.49 -16.17 6.41
C GLY A 101 2.97 -16.54 6.39
N GLY A 102 3.29 -17.82 6.15
CA GLY A 102 4.67 -18.30 6.01
C GLY A 102 5.38 -17.68 4.79
N ALA A 103 4.70 -17.57 3.65
CA ALA A 103 5.27 -16.94 2.46
C ALA A 103 5.51 -15.43 2.67
N LEU A 104 4.55 -14.72 3.28
CA LEU A 104 4.75 -13.32 3.66
C LEU A 104 5.96 -13.16 4.57
N GLN A 105 6.08 -14.00 5.59
CA GLN A 105 7.22 -13.96 6.49
C GLN A 105 8.54 -14.17 5.73
N GLN A 106 8.59 -15.12 4.81
CA GLN A 106 9.78 -15.35 3.98
C GLN A 106 10.10 -14.13 3.10
N MET A 107 9.13 -13.57 2.40
CA MET A 107 9.34 -12.38 1.57
C MET A 107 9.80 -11.17 2.39
N LEU A 108 9.28 -10.97 3.60
CA LEU A 108 9.72 -9.91 4.49
C LEU A 108 11.15 -10.12 4.99
N THR A 109 11.44 -11.31 5.54
CA THR A 109 12.68 -11.54 6.32
C THR A 109 13.83 -12.07 5.49
N GLN A 110 13.57 -12.72 4.34
CA GLN A 110 14.58 -13.32 3.47
C GLN A 110 14.92 -12.48 2.24
N THR A 111 14.22 -11.36 2.02
CA THR A 111 14.59 -10.40 0.96
C THR A 111 15.74 -9.52 1.45
N HIS A 112 16.79 -9.43 0.64
CA HIS A 112 17.92 -8.52 0.87
C HIS A 112 17.56 -7.11 0.44
N TRP A 113 16.69 -6.46 1.23
CA TRP A 113 16.43 -5.03 1.06
C TRP A 113 17.72 -4.26 1.28
N SER A 114 17.97 -3.22 0.50
CA SER A 114 19.04 -2.26 0.77
C SER A 114 18.67 -1.35 1.95
N GLU A 115 19.45 -0.32 2.22
CA GLU A 115 19.09 0.70 3.21
C GLU A 115 17.88 1.49 2.71
N LEU A 116 16.66 0.99 3.01
CA LEU A 116 15.40 1.63 2.67
C LEU A 116 14.97 2.61 3.75
N ASP A 117 14.46 3.78 3.34
CA ASP A 117 13.77 4.68 4.23
C ASP A 117 12.36 4.15 4.54
N ILE A 118 11.65 3.61 3.53
CA ILE A 118 10.28 3.11 3.67
C ILE A 118 10.10 1.83 2.86
N LEU A 119 9.49 0.82 3.50
CA LEU A 119 8.93 -0.35 2.82
C LEU A 119 7.40 -0.24 2.84
N VAL A 120 6.80 -0.11 1.67
CA VAL A 120 5.34 -0.14 1.48
C VAL A 120 4.91 -1.60 1.32
N VAL A 121 3.95 -2.04 2.13
CA VAL A 121 3.41 -3.40 2.06
C VAL A 121 1.97 -3.33 1.55
N ASP A 122 1.73 -3.82 0.35
CA ASP A 122 0.40 -3.98 -0.23
C ASP A 122 -0.27 -5.22 0.36
N MET A 123 -1.23 -5.02 1.26
CA MET A 123 -1.88 -6.10 2.01
C MET A 123 -2.97 -6.79 1.18
N PRO A 124 -3.28 -8.07 1.41
CA PRO A 124 -4.50 -8.65 0.86
C PRO A 124 -5.75 -7.91 1.39
N PRO A 125 -6.86 -7.92 0.64
CA PRO A 125 -8.09 -7.31 1.11
C PRO A 125 -8.67 -8.04 2.33
N GLY A 126 -9.40 -7.30 3.18
CA GLY A 126 -10.05 -7.86 4.36
C GLY A 126 -9.25 -7.72 5.65
N THR A 127 -9.62 -8.50 6.67
CA THR A 127 -9.11 -8.41 8.06
C THR A 127 -8.70 -9.78 8.59
N GLY A 128 -7.88 -10.51 7.84
CA GLY A 128 -7.56 -11.91 8.12
C GLY A 128 -6.18 -12.13 8.75
N ASP A 129 -5.71 -13.39 8.67
CA ASP A 129 -4.49 -13.87 9.32
C ASP A 129 -3.20 -13.21 8.82
N ILE A 130 -3.20 -12.70 7.58
CA ILE A 130 -2.01 -12.07 6.97
C ILE A 130 -1.70 -10.74 7.66
N GLN A 131 -2.74 -9.93 7.96
CA GLN A 131 -2.59 -8.69 8.69
C GLN A 131 -2.03 -8.93 10.11
N LEU A 132 -2.53 -9.98 10.78
CA LEU A 132 -2.02 -10.39 12.08
C LEU A 132 -0.57 -10.88 11.99
N THR A 133 -0.22 -11.63 10.93
CA THR A 133 1.15 -12.08 10.70
C THR A 133 2.10 -10.91 10.50
N LEU A 134 1.70 -9.89 9.70
CA LEU A 134 2.51 -8.70 9.51
C LEU A 134 2.75 -7.98 10.85
N ALA A 135 1.67 -7.75 11.62
CA ALA A 135 1.76 -7.10 12.93
C ALA A 135 2.67 -7.83 13.93
N GLN A 136 2.75 -9.16 13.84
CA GLN A 136 3.59 -9.99 14.71
C GLN A 136 5.05 -10.09 14.25
N LYS A 137 5.33 -9.88 12.96
CA LYS A 137 6.64 -10.16 12.35
C LYS A 137 7.41 -8.91 11.94
N ALA A 138 6.75 -7.77 11.89
CA ALA A 138 7.34 -6.50 11.50
C ALA A 138 6.84 -5.38 12.41
N GLU A 139 7.72 -4.44 12.72
CA GLU A 139 7.35 -3.20 13.40
C GLU A 139 6.74 -2.25 12.36
N VAL A 140 5.42 -2.37 12.16
CA VAL A 140 4.69 -1.54 11.21
C VAL A 140 4.42 -0.19 11.87
N ALA A 141 4.99 0.87 11.33
CA ALA A 141 4.85 2.24 11.83
C ALA A 141 3.43 2.79 11.64
N GLY A 142 2.69 2.31 10.65
CA GLY A 142 1.31 2.70 10.48
C GLY A 142 0.66 2.11 9.23
N ALA A 143 -0.66 2.29 9.13
CA ALA A 143 -1.48 1.79 8.03
C ALA A 143 -2.19 2.91 7.28
N VAL A 144 -2.17 2.85 5.94
CA VAL A 144 -2.99 3.66 5.04
C VAL A 144 -4.19 2.83 4.62
N ILE A 145 -5.41 3.31 4.88
CA ILE A 145 -6.64 2.60 4.55
C ILE A 145 -7.22 3.14 3.25
N VAL A 146 -7.35 2.27 2.25
CA VAL A 146 -7.94 2.62 0.95
C VAL A 146 -9.40 2.19 0.91
N THR A 147 -10.28 3.11 0.55
CA THR A 147 -11.72 2.88 0.41
C THR A 147 -12.29 3.61 -0.80
N THR A 148 -13.58 3.45 -1.06
CA THR A 148 -14.36 4.23 -2.02
C THR A 148 -15.55 4.86 -1.29
N PRO A 149 -16.22 5.91 -1.83
CA PRO A 149 -17.34 6.58 -1.15
C PRO A 149 -18.58 5.72 -0.91
N GLN A 150 -18.65 4.52 -1.47
CA GLN A 150 -19.77 3.61 -1.32
C GLN A 150 -19.94 3.13 0.12
N ASN A 151 -21.15 3.21 0.69
CA ASN A 151 -21.42 2.80 2.07
C ASN A 151 -20.90 1.41 2.42
N ILE A 152 -21.01 0.43 1.51
CA ILE A 152 -20.52 -0.93 1.77
C ILE A 152 -18.98 -0.96 1.88
N ALA A 153 -18.26 -0.13 1.11
CA ALA A 153 -16.82 -0.04 1.21
C ALA A 153 -16.38 0.66 2.50
N LEU A 154 -17.11 1.70 2.91
CA LEU A 154 -16.87 2.43 4.16
C LEU A 154 -17.09 1.53 5.39
N LEU A 155 -18.13 0.68 5.39
CA LEU A 155 -18.35 -0.31 6.45
C LEU A 155 -17.17 -1.28 6.57
N ASP A 156 -16.62 -1.73 5.45
CA ASP A 156 -15.47 -2.63 5.48
C ASP A 156 -14.16 -1.89 5.83
N ALA A 157 -14.00 -0.62 5.43
CA ALA A 157 -12.88 0.21 5.86
C ALA A 157 -12.87 0.39 7.39
N LYS A 158 -14.04 0.64 8.03
CA LYS A 158 -14.19 0.69 9.49
C LYS A 158 -13.69 -0.57 10.16
N LYS A 159 -14.04 -1.77 9.63
CA LYS A 159 -13.54 -3.05 10.16
C LYS A 159 -12.01 -3.16 10.02
N GLY A 160 -11.43 -2.64 8.93
CA GLY A 160 -9.98 -2.57 8.74
C GLY A 160 -9.31 -1.70 9.79
N ILE A 161 -9.83 -0.51 10.05
CA ILE A 161 -9.34 0.41 11.09
C ILE A 161 -9.39 -0.25 12.46
N GLU A 162 -10.52 -0.86 12.82
CA GLU A 162 -10.70 -1.59 14.09
C GLU A 162 -9.70 -2.74 14.24
N MET A 163 -9.40 -3.45 13.17
CA MET A 163 -8.41 -4.52 13.18
C MET A 163 -7.01 -3.96 13.46
N PHE A 164 -6.56 -2.90 12.77
CA PHE A 164 -5.26 -2.28 13.00
C PHE A 164 -5.14 -1.72 14.44
N SER A 165 -6.22 -1.12 14.96
CA SER A 165 -6.29 -0.67 16.35
C SER A 165 -6.08 -1.82 17.35
N LYS A 166 -6.72 -3.00 17.13
CA LYS A 166 -6.56 -4.17 18.00
C LYS A 166 -5.12 -4.71 18.02
N VAL A 167 -4.39 -4.60 16.91
CA VAL A 167 -2.98 -5.02 16.83
C VAL A 167 -2.01 -3.87 17.14
N LYS A 168 -2.51 -2.72 17.58
CA LYS A 168 -1.74 -1.53 17.97
C LYS A 168 -0.88 -0.95 16.84
N ILE A 169 -1.36 -1.03 15.61
CA ILE A 169 -0.78 -0.34 14.48
C ILE A 169 -1.61 0.93 14.24
N PRO A 170 -1.03 2.13 14.32
CA PRO A 170 -1.74 3.37 14.09
C PRO A 170 -2.24 3.47 12.64
N VAL A 171 -3.38 4.14 12.45
CA VAL A 171 -3.90 4.45 11.11
C VAL A 171 -3.44 5.86 10.73
N LEU A 172 -2.49 5.94 9.80
CA LEU A 172 -1.93 7.20 9.30
C LEU A 172 -2.97 8.06 8.58
N GLY A 173 -3.99 7.42 8.03
CA GLY A 173 -5.12 8.08 7.39
C GLY A 173 -5.80 7.23 6.34
N ILE A 174 -6.79 7.86 5.71
CA ILE A 174 -7.67 7.26 4.70
C ILE A 174 -7.38 7.86 3.33
N VAL A 175 -7.32 7.02 2.30
CA VAL A 175 -7.36 7.42 0.89
C VAL A 175 -8.73 7.05 0.33
N GLU A 176 -9.51 8.05 -0.07
CA GLU A 176 -10.78 7.84 -0.74
C GLU A 176 -10.56 7.75 -2.24
N ASN A 177 -10.54 6.54 -2.77
CA ASN A 177 -10.37 6.29 -4.20
C ASN A 177 -11.73 6.35 -4.93
N MET A 178 -11.70 6.66 -6.23
CA MET A 178 -12.90 6.79 -7.08
C MET A 178 -13.90 7.83 -6.55
N ALA A 179 -13.40 8.89 -5.92
CA ALA A 179 -14.22 9.93 -5.28
C ALA A 179 -15.02 10.74 -6.30
N VAL A 180 -14.43 11.04 -7.45
CA VAL A 180 -15.06 11.84 -8.50
C VAL A 180 -14.67 11.31 -9.88
N HIS A 181 -15.61 11.27 -10.79
CA HIS A 181 -15.35 11.07 -12.22
C HIS A 181 -15.41 12.40 -12.96
N ILE A 182 -14.37 12.69 -13.74
CA ILE A 182 -14.30 13.88 -14.56
C ILE A 182 -14.55 13.47 -16.02
N CYS A 183 -15.62 13.99 -16.62
CA CYS A 183 -15.96 13.69 -18.01
C CYS A 183 -14.89 14.22 -18.95
N SER A 184 -14.27 13.35 -19.73
CA SER A 184 -13.22 13.72 -20.69
C SER A 184 -13.70 14.65 -21.83
N SER A 185 -15.02 14.71 -22.09
CA SER A 185 -15.60 15.52 -23.16
C SER A 185 -16.00 16.94 -22.74
N CYS A 186 -16.48 17.12 -21.50
CA CYS A 186 -17.02 18.42 -21.06
C CYS A 186 -16.48 18.88 -19.69
N GLY A 187 -15.62 18.10 -19.05
CA GLY A 187 -15.05 18.45 -17.74
C GLY A 187 -16.03 18.38 -16.57
N HIS A 188 -17.28 17.93 -16.79
CA HIS A 188 -18.27 17.80 -15.72
C HIS A 188 -17.77 16.80 -14.67
N GLU A 189 -17.80 17.20 -13.40
CA GLU A 189 -17.46 16.35 -12.25
C GLU A 189 -18.72 15.67 -11.70
N ALA A 190 -18.67 14.36 -11.60
CA ALA A 190 -19.77 13.55 -11.08
C ALA A 190 -19.28 12.59 -10.00
N SER A 191 -19.86 12.65 -8.82
CA SER A 191 -19.59 11.74 -7.71
C SER A 191 -20.42 10.47 -7.85
N ILE A 192 -19.98 9.56 -8.72
CA ILE A 192 -20.72 8.35 -9.12
C ILE A 192 -21.02 7.45 -7.91
N PHE A 193 -20.11 7.40 -6.94
CA PHE A 193 -20.20 6.51 -5.78
C PHE A 193 -20.58 7.21 -4.47
N GLY A 194 -20.93 8.49 -4.50
CA GLY A 194 -21.22 9.31 -3.33
C GLY A 194 -20.10 10.30 -3.01
N THR A 195 -20.25 11.04 -1.92
CA THR A 195 -19.34 12.11 -1.49
C THR A 195 -19.10 12.06 0.02
N GLY A 196 -17.88 12.43 0.47
CA GLY A 196 -17.57 12.70 1.87
C GLY A 196 -17.45 11.48 2.78
N GLY A 197 -17.64 10.27 2.28
CA GLY A 197 -17.63 9.08 3.12
C GLY A 197 -16.27 8.80 3.76
N GLY A 198 -15.18 9.07 3.05
CA GLY A 198 -13.83 8.95 3.59
C GLY A 198 -13.56 9.96 4.70
N GLU A 199 -14.05 11.17 4.57
CA GLU A 199 -13.93 12.23 5.57
C GLU A 199 -14.73 11.89 6.85
N GLU A 200 -15.99 11.45 6.70
CA GLU A 200 -16.81 10.99 7.83
C GLU A 200 -16.14 9.86 8.62
N VAL A 201 -15.53 8.88 7.92
CA VAL A 201 -14.81 7.80 8.58
C VAL A 201 -13.54 8.30 9.25
N ALA A 202 -12.83 9.24 8.63
CA ALA A 202 -11.62 9.84 9.22
C ALA A 202 -11.96 10.57 10.52
N GLU A 203 -13.00 11.39 10.53
CA GLU A 203 -13.49 12.08 11.73
C GLU A 203 -13.92 11.10 12.83
N GLN A 204 -14.71 10.07 12.47
CA GLN A 204 -15.19 9.07 13.42
C GLN A 204 -14.05 8.34 14.16
N TYR A 205 -12.94 8.11 13.49
CA TYR A 205 -11.80 7.36 14.05
C TYR A 205 -10.63 8.25 14.46
N SER A 206 -10.84 9.57 14.52
CA SER A 206 -9.80 10.54 14.91
C SER A 206 -8.51 10.39 14.08
N THR A 207 -8.66 10.08 12.80
CA THR A 207 -7.59 10.06 11.80
C THR A 207 -7.85 11.13 10.73
N GLN A 208 -7.10 11.15 9.64
CA GLN A 208 -7.26 12.15 8.59
C GLN A 208 -7.59 11.54 7.23
N LEU A 209 -8.23 12.34 6.37
CA LEU A 209 -8.31 12.07 4.95
C LEU A 209 -6.99 12.49 4.29
N LEU A 210 -6.17 11.52 3.90
CA LEU A 210 -4.89 11.77 3.22
C LEU A 210 -5.11 12.37 1.83
N GLY A 211 -6.15 11.94 1.14
CA GLY A 211 -6.54 12.49 -0.15
C GLY A 211 -7.66 11.72 -0.82
N SER A 212 -8.18 12.35 -1.88
CA SER A 212 -9.22 11.78 -2.73
C SER A 212 -8.68 11.62 -4.14
N LEU A 213 -8.82 10.42 -4.70
CA LEU A 213 -8.34 10.07 -6.03
C LEU A 213 -9.52 9.94 -7.00
N PRO A 214 -9.37 10.36 -8.26
CA PRO A 214 -10.45 10.29 -9.23
C PRO A 214 -10.70 8.87 -9.75
N LEU A 215 -11.92 8.60 -10.17
CA LEU A 215 -12.23 7.50 -11.06
C LEU A 215 -11.84 7.91 -12.49
N ASP A 216 -10.62 7.57 -12.88
CA ASP A 216 -10.07 7.96 -14.18
C ASP A 216 -9.58 6.73 -14.95
N ARG A 217 -9.97 6.68 -16.22
CA ARG A 217 -9.62 5.60 -17.14
C ARG A 217 -8.10 5.47 -17.32
N SER A 218 -7.38 6.59 -17.32
CA SER A 218 -5.93 6.59 -17.52
C SER A 218 -5.17 5.88 -16.40
N ILE A 219 -5.67 5.92 -15.16
CA ILE A 219 -5.06 5.20 -14.03
C ILE A 219 -5.01 3.70 -14.31
N ARG A 220 -6.16 3.14 -14.78
CA ARG A 220 -6.24 1.72 -15.13
C ARG A 220 -5.35 1.40 -16.34
N GLU A 221 -5.50 2.16 -17.44
CA GLU A 221 -4.75 1.88 -18.67
C GLU A 221 -3.23 1.93 -18.46
N ARG A 222 -2.75 2.88 -17.68
CA ARG A 222 -1.33 2.99 -17.33
C ARG A 222 -0.87 1.85 -16.43
N GLY A 223 -1.67 1.46 -15.44
CA GLY A 223 -1.41 0.28 -14.63
C GLY A 223 -1.31 -0.98 -15.46
N ASP A 224 -2.25 -1.21 -16.40
CA ASP A 224 -2.25 -2.35 -17.32
C ASP A 224 -1.01 -2.35 -18.25
N GLN A 225 -0.47 -1.17 -18.56
CA GLN A 225 0.72 -0.98 -19.41
C GLN A 225 2.04 -1.06 -18.62
N GLY A 226 1.98 -1.25 -17.30
CA GLY A 226 3.17 -1.26 -16.44
C GLY A 226 3.84 0.09 -16.25
N MET A 227 3.10 1.17 -16.47
CA MET A 227 3.55 2.57 -16.36
C MET A 227 2.62 3.34 -15.42
N PRO A 228 2.72 3.16 -14.08
CA PRO A 228 1.86 3.83 -13.11
C PRO A 228 1.80 5.34 -13.31
N SER A 229 0.70 5.97 -12.90
CA SER A 229 0.43 7.39 -13.17
C SER A 229 1.56 8.33 -12.73
N VAL A 230 2.19 8.05 -11.59
CA VAL A 230 3.32 8.86 -11.07
C VAL A 230 4.54 8.79 -11.98
N VAL A 231 4.75 7.67 -12.69
CA VAL A 231 5.86 7.52 -13.65
C VAL A 231 5.47 8.05 -15.02
N ALA A 232 4.24 7.72 -15.47
CA ALA A 232 3.79 8.06 -16.84
C ALA A 232 3.64 9.58 -17.05
N GLU A 233 3.15 10.30 -16.04
CA GLU A 233 2.97 11.76 -16.08
C GLU A 233 3.32 12.36 -14.72
N PRO A 234 4.61 12.55 -14.40
CA PRO A 234 5.05 13.04 -13.09
C PRO A 234 4.46 14.39 -12.68
N ASP A 235 4.20 15.26 -13.66
CA ASP A 235 3.60 16.59 -13.45
C ASP A 235 2.08 16.61 -13.66
N GLY A 236 1.49 15.45 -13.95
CA GLY A 236 0.05 15.32 -14.17
C GLY A 236 -0.75 15.43 -12.86
N ARG A 237 -2.01 15.87 -12.96
CA ARG A 237 -2.92 16.03 -11.80
C ARG A 237 -2.99 14.78 -10.92
N ILE A 238 -3.06 13.59 -11.52
CA ILE A 238 -3.15 12.33 -10.77
C ILE A 238 -1.85 12.08 -9.99
N ALA A 239 -0.70 12.28 -10.63
CA ALA A 239 0.60 12.13 -9.97
C ALA A 239 0.75 13.12 -8.81
N GLN A 240 0.32 14.37 -9.00
CA GLN A 240 0.32 15.38 -7.93
C GLN A 240 -0.56 14.96 -6.75
N SER A 241 -1.76 14.41 -6.98
CA SER A 241 -2.62 13.90 -5.90
C SER A 241 -1.93 12.78 -5.11
N TYR A 242 -1.22 11.86 -5.76
CA TYR A 242 -0.45 10.84 -5.06
C TYR A 242 0.74 11.41 -4.28
N ARG A 243 1.40 12.45 -4.80
CA ARG A 243 2.49 13.14 -4.10
C ARG A 243 1.99 13.89 -2.87
N GLU A 244 0.84 14.54 -2.95
CA GLU A 244 0.19 15.18 -1.79
C GLU A 244 -0.15 14.15 -0.71
N ILE A 245 -0.66 12.97 -1.10
CA ILE A 245 -0.89 11.86 -0.17
C ILE A 245 0.44 11.39 0.45
N ALA A 246 1.50 11.25 -0.34
CA ALA A 246 2.82 10.84 0.14
C ALA A 246 3.40 11.84 1.16
N VAL A 247 3.28 13.14 0.91
CA VAL A 247 3.70 14.20 1.84
C VAL A 247 2.96 14.06 3.17
N LYS A 248 1.64 13.94 3.16
CA LYS A 248 0.85 13.76 4.38
C LYS A 248 1.21 12.46 5.14
N VAL A 249 1.49 11.36 4.43
CA VAL A 249 1.99 10.13 5.05
C VAL A 249 3.33 10.39 5.76
N LEU A 250 4.25 11.12 5.14
CA LEU A 250 5.54 11.47 5.75
C LEU A 250 5.37 12.37 6.98
N GLU A 251 4.44 13.32 6.95
CA GLU A 251 4.11 14.19 8.08
C GLU A 251 3.59 13.39 9.27
N GLN A 252 2.69 12.40 9.03
CA GLN A 252 2.18 11.53 10.08
C GLN A 252 3.28 10.67 10.71
N LEU A 253 4.14 10.08 9.89
CA LEU A 253 5.27 9.29 10.38
C LEU A 253 6.25 10.14 11.21
N ALA A 254 6.44 11.41 10.87
CA ALA A 254 7.28 12.32 11.64
C ALA A 254 6.63 12.74 12.98
N GLY A 255 5.30 12.91 13.01
CA GLY A 255 4.53 13.29 14.20
C GLY A 255 4.49 12.19 15.25
N GLU A 256 4.37 10.94 14.86
CA GLU A 256 4.38 9.79 15.79
C GLU A 256 5.75 9.53 16.43
N GLY A 257 6.84 9.94 15.79
CA GLY A 257 8.20 9.86 16.35
C GLY A 257 8.48 10.86 17.48
N SER A 258 7.61 11.84 17.71
CA SER A 258 7.80 12.90 18.72
C SER A 258 7.07 12.65 20.05
N ASP A 259 6.24 11.63 20.15
CA ASP A 259 5.57 11.24 21.39
C ASP A 259 6.43 10.23 22.18
N SER A 260 7.66 10.62 22.48
CA SER A 260 8.47 9.97 23.52
C SER A 260 7.79 10.27 24.86
N GLY A 261 7.25 9.23 25.47
CA GLY A 261 6.39 9.25 26.65
C GLY A 261 6.84 10.12 27.82
N PRO A 262 6.00 10.29 28.86
CA PRO A 262 6.23 11.24 29.94
C PRO A 262 7.56 10.95 30.64
N GLU A 263 8.40 11.99 30.73
CA GLU A 263 9.61 11.99 31.52
C GLU A 263 9.21 11.76 33.00
N ILE A 264 9.52 10.59 33.54
CA ILE A 264 9.30 10.31 34.96
C ILE A 264 10.35 11.09 35.73
N VAL A 265 9.98 12.25 36.25
CA VAL A 265 10.78 12.99 37.20
C VAL A 265 10.60 12.32 38.55
N PHE A 266 11.66 11.68 39.08
CA PHE A 266 11.70 11.24 40.48
C PHE A 266 12.00 12.46 41.34
N GLU A 267 11.06 12.83 42.23
CA GLU A 267 11.33 13.67 43.41
C GLU A 267 11.94 12.86 44.54
#